data_5f91e524a95fc9fb32ca7c6c44d38f35
#
_entry.id   5f91e524a95fc9fb32ca7c6c44d38f35
#
_cell.length_a   1.000
_cell.length_b   1.000
_cell.length_c   1.000
_cell.angle_alpha   90.00
_cell.angle_beta   90.00
_cell.angle_gamma   90.00
#
_symmetry.space_group_name_H-M   'P 1'
#
loop_
_entity.id
_entity.type
_entity.pdbx_description
1 polymer ?
#
loop_
_entity_poly.entity_id
_entity_poly.type
_entity_poly.pdbx_seq_one_letter_code
_entity_poly.pdbx_strand_id
1 'polypeptide(L)'
;EGSTIAEIETKVPYSTDYNKVTDQGDKEVNEGYKPELKPIGVDLKNFDRIIIGTPTWWYHMAPAILSFMSSVDFTGKVVVPFQTHAGWPGTTLEDMTKLAKKNGAIKVEHAKDIKFSSNMSHLDKMETSEKELSAWIKILQ
;
A
#
# COMPACT_ATOMS: atom_id res chain seq x y z
N GLU A 1 2.16 -5.09 18.50
CA GLU A 1 2.53 -4.25 19.64
C GLU A 1 3.92 -3.65 19.40
N GLY A 2 4.14 -2.40 19.81
CA GLY A 2 5.40 -1.69 19.61
C GLY A 2 5.60 -1.08 18.23
N SER A 3 4.60 -1.13 17.35
CA SER A 3 4.65 -0.51 16.03
C SER A 3 4.11 0.92 16.07
N THR A 4 4.72 1.80 15.28
CA THR A 4 4.20 3.15 15.02
C THR A 4 3.41 3.12 13.73
N ILE A 5 2.23 3.73 13.74
CA ILE A 5 1.35 3.82 12.56
C ILE A 5 1.39 5.25 12.01
N ALA A 6 1.57 5.38 10.71
CA ALA A 6 1.47 6.64 10.00
C ALA A 6 0.57 6.48 8.78
N GLU A 7 -0.20 7.50 8.48
CA GLU A 7 -1.06 7.54 7.31
C GLU A 7 -0.40 8.37 6.20
N ILE A 8 -0.50 7.87 4.97
CA ILE A 8 -0.01 8.60 3.79
C ILE A 8 -1.19 9.32 3.16
N GLU A 9 -1.14 10.64 3.20
CA GLU A 9 -2.20 11.50 2.69
C GLU A 9 -1.68 12.43 1.58
N THR A 10 -2.49 12.61 0.55
CA THR A 10 -2.22 13.60 -0.49
C THR A 10 -2.52 15.01 0.01
N LYS A 11 -1.75 16.01 -0.43
CA LYS A 11 -2.04 17.42 -0.10
C LYS A 11 -3.39 17.87 -0.63
N VAL A 12 -3.74 17.46 -1.85
CA VAL A 12 -5.05 17.68 -2.44
C VAL A 12 -5.87 16.42 -2.25
N PRO A 13 -6.96 16.45 -1.46
CA PRO A 13 -7.76 15.27 -1.22
C PRO A 13 -8.50 14.81 -2.49
N TYR A 14 -8.69 13.50 -2.61
CA TYR A 14 -9.53 12.95 -3.67
C TYR A 14 -11.01 13.28 -3.43
N SER A 15 -11.78 13.27 -4.52
CA SER A 15 -13.23 13.46 -4.46
C SER A 15 -13.89 12.36 -3.62
N THR A 16 -14.93 12.72 -2.88
CA THR A 16 -15.82 11.76 -2.22
C THR A 16 -16.87 11.16 -3.16
N ASP A 17 -17.00 11.72 -4.36
CA ASP A 17 -17.85 11.15 -5.43
C ASP A 17 -17.16 9.95 -6.03
N TYR A 18 -17.82 8.78 -5.94
CA TYR A 18 -17.25 7.50 -6.40
C TYR A 18 -16.83 7.51 -7.87
N ASN A 19 -17.67 8.05 -8.75
CA ASN A 19 -17.37 8.08 -10.18
C ASN A 19 -16.18 8.99 -10.48
N LYS A 20 -16.13 10.16 -9.85
CA LYS A 20 -15.02 11.11 -10.03
C LYS A 20 -13.69 10.54 -9.56
N VAL A 21 -13.66 9.94 -8.37
CA VAL A 21 -12.41 9.35 -7.85
C VAL A 21 -11.98 8.14 -8.65
N THR A 22 -12.93 7.35 -9.17
CA THR A 22 -12.63 6.20 -10.02
C THR A 22 -12.00 6.62 -11.34
N ASP A 23 -12.56 7.62 -12.01
CA ASP A 23 -12.03 8.17 -13.27
C ASP A 23 -10.67 8.83 -13.07
N GLN A 24 -10.53 9.60 -11.99
CA GLN A 24 -9.24 10.22 -11.64
C GLN A 24 -8.18 9.16 -11.34
N GLY A 25 -8.54 8.11 -10.60
CA GLY A 25 -7.64 7.00 -10.28
C GLY A 25 -7.15 6.26 -11.51
N ASP A 26 -8.05 5.98 -12.47
CA ASP A 26 -7.68 5.36 -13.74
C ASP A 26 -6.65 6.21 -14.50
N LYS A 27 -6.92 7.49 -14.64
CA LYS A 27 -6.00 8.41 -15.31
C LYS A 27 -4.65 8.48 -14.62
N GLU A 28 -4.64 8.70 -13.31
CA GLU A 28 -3.41 8.85 -12.52
C GLU A 28 -2.56 7.57 -12.53
N VAL A 29 -3.18 6.41 -12.41
CA VAL A 29 -2.49 5.12 -12.46
C VAL A 29 -1.88 4.89 -13.83
N ASN A 30 -2.62 5.13 -14.90
CA ASN A 30 -2.12 4.96 -16.27
C ASN A 30 -0.98 5.92 -16.61
N GLU A 31 -1.00 7.12 -16.08
CA GLU A 31 0.05 8.13 -16.29
C GLU A 31 1.26 7.95 -15.35
N GLY A 32 1.17 7.08 -14.36
CA GLY A 32 2.20 6.97 -13.31
C GLY A 32 2.32 8.25 -12.48
N TYR A 33 1.21 8.95 -12.28
CA TYR A 33 1.16 10.21 -11.55
C TYR A 33 1.56 10.03 -10.09
N LYS A 34 2.39 10.95 -9.60
CA LYS A 34 2.86 10.97 -8.21
C LYS A 34 2.33 12.22 -7.52
N PRO A 35 1.18 12.14 -6.83
CA PRO A 35 0.61 13.28 -6.14
C PRO A 35 1.54 13.77 -5.03
N GLU A 36 1.48 15.07 -4.75
CA GLU A 36 2.18 15.66 -3.63
C GLU A 36 1.56 15.19 -2.32
N LEU A 37 2.41 14.82 -1.35
CA LEU A 37 1.98 14.25 -0.07
C LEU A 37 2.13 15.25 1.07
N LYS A 38 1.27 15.11 2.08
CA LYS A 38 1.49 15.71 3.40
C LYS A 38 2.67 15.00 4.09
N PRO A 39 3.37 15.68 5.01
CA PRO A 39 4.38 15.02 5.85
C PRO A 39 3.77 13.86 6.65
N ILE A 40 4.45 12.72 6.72
CA ILE A 40 3.96 11.54 7.45
C ILE A 40 4.12 11.64 8.97
N GLY A 41 4.88 12.63 9.47
CA GLY A 41 5.04 12.89 10.91
C GLY A 41 5.93 11.90 11.66
N VAL A 42 6.58 10.97 10.97
CA VAL A 42 7.54 10.02 11.56
C VAL A 42 8.88 10.06 10.83
N ASP A 43 9.96 9.86 11.56
CA ASP A 43 11.30 9.74 10.97
C ASP A 43 11.61 8.26 10.71
N LEU A 44 11.63 7.89 9.45
CA LEU A 44 11.87 6.51 9.01
C LEU A 44 13.27 5.99 9.37
N LYS A 45 14.22 6.88 9.67
CA LYS A 45 15.56 6.49 10.11
C LYS A 45 15.54 5.70 11.43
N ASN A 46 14.50 5.88 12.22
CA ASN A 46 14.35 5.20 13.50
C ASN A 46 13.81 3.76 13.39
N PHE A 47 13.53 3.27 12.18
CA PHE A 47 12.91 1.98 11.96
C PHE A 47 13.72 1.13 10.98
N ASP A 48 13.94 -0.13 11.34
CA ASP A 48 14.64 -1.10 10.48
C ASP A 48 13.69 -1.84 9.55
N ARG A 49 12.44 -1.98 9.95
CA ARG A 49 11.37 -2.64 9.19
C ARG A 49 10.23 -1.67 8.91
N ILE A 50 9.82 -1.60 7.67
CA ILE A 50 8.71 -0.76 7.23
C ILE A 50 7.66 -1.65 6.59
N ILE A 51 6.46 -1.64 7.15
CA ILE A 51 5.29 -2.32 6.60
C ILE A 51 4.49 -1.28 5.82
N ILE A 52 4.26 -1.52 4.53
CA ILE A 52 3.59 -0.57 3.65
C ILE A 52 2.35 -1.21 3.06
N GLY A 53 1.20 -0.62 3.35
CA GLY A 53 -0.09 -1.06 2.84
C GLY A 53 -0.66 -0.12 1.80
N THR A 54 -1.35 -0.67 0.81
CA THR A 54 -2.06 0.09 -0.23
C THR A 54 -3.39 -0.55 -0.59
N PRO A 55 -4.44 0.22 -0.83
CA PRO A 55 -5.55 -0.29 -1.63
C PRO A 55 -5.07 -0.49 -3.07
N THR A 56 -5.69 -1.43 -3.77
CA THR A 56 -5.40 -1.66 -5.19
C THR A 56 -6.31 -0.76 -6.03
N TRP A 57 -5.69 0.09 -6.82
CA TRP A 57 -6.36 0.99 -7.75
C TRP A 57 -5.98 0.61 -9.17
N TRP A 58 -6.98 0.19 -9.95
CA TRP A 58 -6.76 -0.15 -11.36
C TRP A 58 -5.56 -1.09 -11.56
N TYR A 59 -5.53 -2.19 -10.78
CA TYR A 59 -4.52 -3.24 -10.82
C TYR A 59 -3.12 -2.85 -10.34
N HIS A 60 -2.98 -1.69 -9.69
CA HIS A 60 -1.70 -1.15 -9.22
C HIS A 60 -1.83 -0.56 -7.80
N MET A 61 -0.70 -0.20 -7.21
CA MET A 61 -0.72 0.55 -5.96
C MET A 61 -1.38 1.92 -6.15
N ALA A 62 -2.02 2.43 -5.10
CA ALA A 62 -2.60 3.77 -5.14
C ALA A 62 -1.53 4.82 -5.44
N PRO A 63 -1.86 5.89 -6.20
CA PRO A 63 -0.88 6.92 -6.56
C PRO A 63 -0.15 7.54 -5.38
N ALA A 64 -0.80 7.72 -4.23
CA ALA A 64 -0.16 8.22 -3.01
C ALA A 64 0.96 7.29 -2.52
N ILE A 65 0.78 5.99 -2.63
CA ILE A 65 1.78 4.99 -2.25
C ILE A 65 2.94 4.97 -3.25
N LEU A 66 2.65 5.13 -4.53
CA LEU A 66 3.68 5.30 -5.55
C LEU A 66 4.55 6.53 -5.27
N SER A 67 3.93 7.66 -4.91
CA SER A 67 4.65 8.89 -4.48
C SER A 67 5.56 8.61 -3.29
N PHE A 68 5.01 8.00 -2.25
CA PHE A 68 5.74 7.70 -1.02
C PHE A 68 6.94 6.79 -1.29
N MET A 69 6.72 5.65 -1.92
CA MET A 69 7.76 4.66 -2.17
C MET A 69 8.82 5.16 -3.15
N SER A 70 8.46 6.08 -4.05
CA SER A 70 9.41 6.70 -4.98
C SER A 70 10.31 7.74 -4.32
N SER A 71 9.87 8.32 -3.20
CA SER A 71 10.59 9.40 -2.49
C SER A 71 11.41 8.93 -1.29
N VAL A 72 11.21 7.70 -0.83
CA VAL A 72 11.87 7.16 0.37
C VAL A 72 13.14 6.42 0.00
N ASP A 73 14.20 6.68 0.75
CA ASP A 73 15.41 5.86 0.74
C ASP A 73 15.23 4.69 1.72
N PHE A 74 15.13 3.48 1.17
CA PHE A 74 14.98 2.25 1.94
C PHE A 74 16.30 1.57 2.26
N THR A 75 17.43 2.24 2.06
CA THR A 75 18.75 1.66 2.32
C THR A 75 18.86 1.09 3.74
N GLY A 76 19.24 -0.17 3.83
CA GLY A 76 19.41 -0.87 5.10
C GLY A 76 18.09 -1.36 5.74
N LYS A 77 16.97 -1.21 5.06
CA LYS A 77 15.65 -1.54 5.62
C LYS A 77 15.06 -2.81 5.03
N VAL A 78 14.26 -3.48 5.85
CA VAL A 78 13.39 -4.57 5.42
C VAL A 78 12.01 -3.98 5.12
N VAL A 79 11.46 -4.27 3.95
CA VAL A 79 10.13 -3.80 3.54
C VAL A 79 9.16 -4.97 3.47
N VAL A 80 7.98 -4.77 4.04
CA VAL A 80 6.88 -5.75 4.02
C VAL A 80 5.68 -5.09 3.35
N PRO A 81 5.43 -5.37 2.07
CA PRO A 81 4.30 -4.79 1.36
C PRO A 81 3.02 -5.61 1.59
N PHE A 82 1.89 -4.94 1.68
CA PHE A 82 0.59 -5.59 1.59
C PHE A 82 -0.39 -4.78 0.77
N GLN A 83 -1.39 -5.46 0.21
CA GLN A 83 -2.47 -4.82 -0.51
C GLN A 83 -3.83 -5.30 -0.03
N THR A 84 -4.83 -4.44 -0.21
CA THR A 84 -6.24 -4.81 -0.11
C THR A 84 -6.89 -4.68 -1.49
N HIS A 85 -7.73 -5.65 -1.85
CA HIS A 85 -8.47 -5.63 -3.12
C HIS A 85 -9.77 -6.41 -3.01
N ALA A 86 -10.65 -6.24 -3.99
CA ALA A 86 -11.94 -6.92 -4.07
C ALA A 86 -11.99 -7.95 -5.21
N GLY A 87 -10.86 -8.57 -5.57
CA GLY A 87 -10.77 -9.62 -6.57
C GLY A 87 -9.87 -9.31 -7.79
N TRP A 88 -9.27 -8.12 -7.84
CA TRP A 88 -8.42 -7.68 -8.94
C TRP A 88 -7.06 -7.19 -8.42
N PRO A 89 -6.19 -8.10 -7.96
CA PRO A 89 -4.92 -7.72 -7.31
C PRO A 89 -3.90 -7.09 -8.25
N GLY A 90 -3.96 -7.39 -9.54
CA GLY A 90 -3.00 -6.90 -10.53
C GLY A 90 -1.55 -7.21 -10.18
N THR A 91 -0.65 -6.29 -10.51
CA THR A 91 0.79 -6.40 -10.24
C THR A 91 1.24 -5.60 -9.01
N THR A 92 0.31 -5.20 -8.17
CA THR A 92 0.56 -4.28 -7.03
C THR A 92 1.72 -4.70 -6.14
N LEU A 93 1.71 -5.93 -5.62
CA LEU A 93 2.78 -6.40 -4.72
C LEU A 93 4.11 -6.56 -5.45
N GLU A 94 4.09 -6.99 -6.70
CA GLU A 94 5.28 -7.09 -7.53
C GLU A 94 5.91 -5.73 -7.78
N ASP A 95 5.09 -4.73 -8.12
CA ASP A 95 5.55 -3.36 -8.37
C ASP A 95 6.11 -2.72 -7.10
N MET A 96 5.45 -2.92 -5.95
CA MET A 96 5.96 -2.47 -4.65
C MET A 96 7.30 -3.10 -4.30
N THR A 97 7.44 -4.40 -4.54
CA THR A 97 8.69 -5.14 -4.29
C THR A 97 9.83 -4.59 -5.14
N LYS A 98 9.60 -4.40 -6.43
CA LYS A 98 10.60 -3.84 -7.35
C LYS A 98 11.02 -2.43 -6.95
N LEU A 99 10.06 -1.59 -6.58
CA LEU A 99 10.32 -0.21 -6.20
C LEU A 99 11.09 -0.11 -4.88
N ALA A 100 10.73 -0.91 -3.88
CA ALA A 100 11.45 -0.97 -2.62
C ALA A 100 12.91 -1.40 -2.81
N LYS A 101 13.15 -2.42 -3.62
CA LYS A 101 14.50 -2.89 -3.96
C LYS A 101 15.30 -1.85 -4.73
N LYS A 102 14.68 -1.20 -5.71
CA LYS A 102 15.29 -0.10 -6.47
C LYS A 102 15.75 1.03 -5.57
N ASN A 103 14.99 1.33 -4.52
CA ASN A 103 15.30 2.39 -3.57
C ASN A 103 16.09 1.93 -2.34
N GLY A 104 16.73 0.77 -2.42
CA GLY A 104 17.78 0.37 -1.49
C GLY A 104 17.38 -0.65 -0.41
N ALA A 105 16.15 -1.16 -0.40
CA ALA A 105 15.75 -2.17 0.58
C ALA A 105 16.69 -3.39 0.53
N ILE A 106 17.19 -3.79 1.69
CA ILE A 106 18.06 -4.99 1.78
C ILE A 106 17.26 -6.28 1.61
N LYS A 107 15.98 -6.22 1.94
CA LYS A 107 15.07 -7.36 1.83
C LYS A 107 13.63 -6.87 1.68
N VAL A 108 12.88 -7.55 0.84
CA VAL A 108 11.43 -7.44 0.78
C VAL A 108 10.86 -8.82 1.09
N GLU A 109 10.06 -8.93 2.13
CA GLU A 109 9.60 -10.22 2.63
C GLU A 109 8.15 -10.18 3.09
N HIS A 110 7.55 -11.35 3.23
CA HIS A 110 6.23 -11.54 3.82
C HIS A 110 5.14 -10.68 3.18
N ALA A 111 5.24 -10.43 1.88
CA ALA A 111 4.21 -9.72 1.14
C ALA A 111 2.84 -10.37 1.37
N LYS A 112 1.80 -9.55 1.59
CA LYS A 112 0.47 -10.07 1.92
C LYS A 112 -0.60 -9.50 1.01
N ASP A 113 -1.38 -10.41 0.47
CA ASP A 113 -2.59 -10.12 -0.29
C ASP A 113 -3.81 -10.28 0.61
N ILE A 114 -4.60 -9.23 0.78
CA ILE A 114 -5.80 -9.24 1.62
C ILE A 114 -7.00 -8.98 0.74
N LYS A 115 -7.84 -10.00 0.60
CA LYS A 115 -9.02 -9.95 -0.26
C LYS A 115 -10.28 -9.62 0.52
N PHE A 116 -11.04 -8.68 -0.02
CA PHE A 116 -12.39 -8.33 0.41
C PHE A 116 -13.41 -8.79 -0.62
N SER A 117 -14.67 -8.87 -0.22
CA SER A 117 -15.78 -9.25 -1.09
C SER A 117 -15.96 -8.25 -2.24
N SER A 118 -16.20 -8.75 -3.42
CA SER A 118 -16.64 -7.94 -4.58
C SER A 118 -18.15 -7.72 -4.62
N ASN A 119 -18.90 -8.31 -3.68
CA ASN A 119 -20.33 -8.12 -3.58
C ASN A 119 -20.65 -6.71 -3.09
N MET A 120 -21.31 -5.91 -3.91
CA MET A 120 -21.66 -4.50 -3.61
C MET A 120 -22.39 -4.31 -2.29
N SER A 121 -23.12 -5.33 -1.82
CA SER A 121 -23.83 -5.29 -0.54
C SER A 121 -22.94 -5.62 0.67
N HIS A 122 -21.73 -6.11 0.45
CA HIS A 122 -20.82 -6.61 1.47
C HIS A 122 -19.35 -6.30 1.16
N LEU A 123 -19.07 -5.12 0.63
CA LEU A 123 -17.70 -4.70 0.28
C LEU A 123 -16.74 -4.62 1.47
N ASP A 124 -17.29 -4.47 2.66
CA ASP A 124 -16.56 -4.43 3.93
C ASP A 124 -16.18 -5.82 4.47
N LYS A 125 -16.72 -6.89 3.85
CA LYS A 125 -16.46 -8.25 4.29
C LYS A 125 -15.09 -8.73 3.79
N MET A 126 -14.17 -8.96 4.70
CA MET A 126 -12.89 -9.58 4.39
C MET A 126 -13.06 -11.06 4.08
N GLU A 127 -12.61 -11.51 2.91
CA GLU A 127 -12.61 -12.92 2.50
C GLU A 127 -11.33 -13.64 2.95
N THR A 128 -10.19 -12.92 3.04
CA THR A 128 -8.99 -13.45 3.70
C THR A 128 -9.34 -13.77 5.15
N SER A 129 -9.09 -15.00 5.59
CA SER A 129 -9.51 -15.42 6.93
C SER A 129 -8.72 -14.70 8.04
N GLU A 130 -9.37 -14.48 9.19
CA GLU A 130 -8.72 -13.92 10.37
C GLU A 130 -7.54 -14.79 10.84
N LYS A 131 -7.65 -16.10 10.70
CA LYS A 131 -6.58 -17.06 11.01
C LYS A 131 -5.35 -16.82 10.15
N GLU A 132 -5.55 -16.64 8.85
CA GLU A 132 -4.46 -16.36 7.90
C GLU A 132 -3.81 -15.02 8.19
N LEU A 133 -4.61 -13.98 8.44
CA LEU A 133 -4.12 -12.65 8.78
C LEU A 133 -3.36 -12.66 10.10
N SER A 134 -3.87 -13.34 11.13
CA SER A 134 -3.21 -13.48 12.43
C SER A 134 -1.88 -14.22 12.32
N ALA A 135 -1.80 -15.26 11.49
CA ALA A 135 -0.56 -15.99 11.23
C ALA A 135 0.48 -15.07 10.58
N TRP A 136 0.08 -14.25 9.63
CA TRP A 136 0.95 -13.28 8.99
C TRP A 136 1.46 -12.23 9.98
N ILE A 137 0.60 -11.68 10.82
CA ILE A 137 0.98 -10.70 11.84
C ILE A 137 2.00 -11.30 12.82
N LYS A 138 1.83 -12.55 13.22
CA LYS A 138 2.78 -13.25 14.11
C LYS A 138 4.18 -13.38 13.51
N ILE A 139 4.27 -13.61 12.20
CA ILE A 139 5.56 -13.68 11.51
C ILE A 139 6.30 -12.34 11.57
N LEU A 140 5.57 -11.22 11.62
CA LEU A 140 6.14 -9.89 11.65
C LEU A 140 6.61 -9.44 13.06
N GLN A 141 6.21 -10.14 14.08
CA GLN A 141 6.62 -9.87 15.47
C GLN A 141 8.00 -10.45 15.76
#